data_9cc908f460214cb9e2ad1ff0ea10fe88
#
_entry.id   9cc908f460214cb9e2ad1ff0ea10fe88
#
_cell.length_a   1.000
_cell.length_b   1.000
_cell.length_c   1.000
_cell.angle_alpha   90.00
_cell.angle_beta   90.00
_cell.angle_gamma   90.00
#
_symmetry.space_group_name_H-M   'P 1'
#
loop_
_entity.id
_entity.type
_entity.pdbx_description
1 polymer ?
#
loop_
_entity_poly.entity_id
_entity_poly.type
_entity_poly.pdbx_seq_one_letter_code
_entity_poly.pdbx_strand_id
1 'polypeptide(L)'
;MQVRRGTASNLYEVESESTSGKWYQLYADGTVTKCNCDAYKKSKEKPKHCKHCSALREYFTQTEGGREEEEGEQVTGMIIPPPPTQNGMARWIVTIHGKETIRYQGLLAMAHEQGLVHFGARFIEVTDKLATAWAWAHFKDGRKFYEAGDATPDNVQPGVKKAWMRMALTRLKARVLRDALNIGIVSTEELED
;
A
#
# COMPACT_ATOMS: atom_id res chain seq x y z
N MET A 1 29.79 -5.71 5.27
CA MET A 1 29.01 -6.93 5.64
C MET A 1 28.22 -7.37 4.44
N GLN A 2 28.19 -8.67 4.12
CA GLN A 2 27.35 -9.18 3.03
C GLN A 2 25.92 -9.37 3.54
N VAL A 3 24.94 -9.09 2.66
CA VAL A 3 23.50 -9.27 2.94
C VAL A 3 22.93 -10.15 1.83
N ARG A 4 22.11 -11.15 2.21
CA ARG A 4 21.39 -11.99 1.27
C ARG A 4 19.95 -12.21 1.73
N ARG A 5 19.06 -12.52 0.79
CA ARG A 5 17.68 -12.93 1.13
C ARG A 5 17.68 -14.34 1.69
N GLY A 6 16.92 -14.55 2.76
CA GLY A 6 16.63 -15.87 3.30
C GLY A 6 15.48 -16.56 2.54
N THR A 7 15.06 -17.70 3.04
CA THR A 7 14.01 -18.54 2.42
C THR A 7 12.60 -17.99 2.54
N ALA A 8 12.33 -17.12 3.52
CA ALA A 8 11.04 -16.45 3.69
C ALA A 8 11.08 -15.05 3.09
N SER A 9 9.93 -14.53 2.65
CA SER A 9 9.81 -13.24 1.93
C SER A 9 10.33 -12.02 2.72
N ASN A 10 10.30 -12.09 4.04
CA ASN A 10 10.73 -11.02 4.95
C ASN A 10 11.99 -11.39 5.76
N LEU A 11 12.65 -12.50 5.43
CA LEU A 11 13.86 -12.97 6.09
C LEU A 11 15.10 -12.53 5.30
N TYR A 12 16.07 -11.98 6.01
CA TYR A 12 17.37 -11.59 5.49
C TYR A 12 18.47 -12.17 6.37
N GLU A 13 19.60 -12.45 5.78
CA GLU A 13 20.78 -12.92 6.48
C GLU A 13 21.93 -11.95 6.25
N VAL A 14 22.57 -11.52 7.33
CA VAL A 14 23.70 -10.59 7.31
C VAL A 14 24.92 -11.24 7.89
N GLU A 15 26.03 -11.23 7.16
CA GLU A 15 27.28 -11.82 7.61
C GLU A 15 27.88 -11.03 8.77
N SER A 16 28.49 -11.72 9.72
CA SER A 16 29.21 -11.11 10.83
C SER A 16 30.49 -10.45 10.36
N GLU A 17 30.74 -9.21 10.76
CA GLU A 17 31.97 -8.50 10.50
C GLU A 17 33.17 -9.07 11.30
N SER A 18 32.89 -9.58 12.49
CA SER A 18 33.92 -10.07 13.42
C SER A 18 34.21 -11.57 13.31
N THR A 19 33.37 -12.32 12.58
CA THR A 19 33.50 -13.78 12.48
C THR A 19 33.08 -14.20 11.08
N SER A 20 34.04 -14.49 10.22
CA SER A 20 33.81 -14.95 8.86
C SER A 20 32.98 -16.24 8.85
N GLY A 21 31.99 -16.31 7.95
CA GLY A 21 31.09 -17.45 7.81
C GLY A 21 29.96 -17.53 8.83
N LYS A 22 29.87 -16.58 9.77
CA LYS A 22 28.75 -16.52 10.70
C LYS A 22 27.68 -15.55 10.20
N TRP A 23 26.46 -16.02 10.04
CA TRP A 23 25.31 -15.25 9.54
C TRP A 23 24.29 -15.01 10.64
N TYR A 24 23.72 -13.82 10.68
CA TYR A 24 22.64 -13.42 11.57
C TYR A 24 21.35 -13.22 10.80
N GLN A 25 20.27 -13.75 11.34
CA GLN A 25 18.95 -13.62 10.73
C GLN A 25 18.27 -12.34 11.18
N LEU A 26 17.72 -11.61 10.22
CA LEU A 26 16.94 -10.41 10.41
C LEU A 26 15.59 -10.56 9.73
N TYR A 27 14.56 -10.19 10.45
CA TYR A 27 13.21 -10.08 9.89
C TYR A 27 12.93 -8.62 9.61
N ALA A 28 12.63 -8.29 8.35
CA ALA A 28 12.34 -6.94 7.91
C ALA A 28 10.93 -6.88 7.30
N ASP A 29 10.12 -5.98 7.85
CA ASP A 29 8.79 -5.67 7.34
C ASP A 29 8.75 -4.16 7.04
N GLY A 30 9.36 -3.78 5.90
CA GLY A 30 9.44 -2.40 5.41
C GLY A 30 10.32 -1.44 6.22
N THR A 31 10.24 -1.46 7.55
CA THR A 31 10.98 -0.53 8.41
C THR A 31 11.88 -1.20 9.43
N VAL A 32 12.00 -2.51 9.38
CA VAL A 32 12.83 -3.30 10.28
C VAL A 32 12.29 -3.47 11.68
N THR A 33 12.27 -4.56 12.47
CA THR A 33 13.38 -5.41 12.29
C THR A 33 13.71 -6.06 13.59
N LYS A 34 13.74 -7.30 13.52
CA LYS A 34 14.23 -8.10 14.64
C LYS A 34 15.51 -8.80 14.18
N CYS A 35 16.63 -8.56 14.86
CA CYS A 35 17.90 -9.26 14.63
C CYS A 35 18.12 -10.30 15.76
N ASN A 36 18.64 -11.45 15.43
CA ASN A 36 18.91 -12.49 16.42
C ASN A 36 20.29 -12.37 17.11
N CYS A 37 21.08 -11.32 16.82
CA CYS A 37 22.40 -11.12 17.43
C CYS A 37 22.30 -10.67 18.90
N ASP A 38 23.35 -10.92 19.66
CA ASP A 38 23.41 -10.59 21.10
C ASP A 38 23.37 -9.08 21.37
N ALA A 39 24.01 -8.27 20.50
CA ALA A 39 23.98 -6.81 20.61
C ALA A 39 22.55 -6.28 20.49
N TYR A 40 21.74 -6.81 19.57
CA TYR A 40 20.34 -6.44 19.44
C TYR A 40 19.51 -6.88 20.65
N LYS A 41 19.73 -8.12 21.15
CA LYS A 41 19.02 -8.65 22.32
C LYS A 41 19.29 -7.83 23.58
N LYS A 42 20.54 -7.41 23.77
CA LYS A 42 21.01 -6.63 24.94
C LYS A 42 20.72 -5.12 24.86
N SER A 43 20.35 -4.60 23.67
CA SER A 43 20.05 -3.18 23.53
C SER A 43 18.87 -2.75 24.40
N LYS A 44 19.06 -1.67 25.18
CA LYS A 44 18.02 -1.04 26.00
C LYS A 44 17.33 0.11 25.27
N GLU A 45 17.86 0.53 24.12
CA GLU A 45 17.31 1.62 23.32
C GLU A 45 16.06 1.18 22.54
N LYS A 46 15.13 2.11 22.34
CA LYS A 46 13.93 1.89 21.50
C LYS A 46 13.89 2.97 20.43
N PRO A 47 13.81 2.61 19.14
CA PRO A 47 13.84 1.26 18.60
C PRO A 47 15.23 0.60 18.74
N LYS A 48 15.26 -0.72 18.96
CA LYS A 48 16.51 -1.45 19.08
C LYS A 48 17.33 -1.42 17.80
N HIS A 49 18.63 -1.21 17.91
CA HIS A 49 19.57 -1.16 16.80
C HIS A 49 20.78 -2.05 17.03
N CYS A 50 21.36 -2.55 15.96
CA CYS A 50 22.68 -3.19 15.94
C CYS A 50 23.29 -2.98 14.54
N LYS A 51 24.59 -3.21 14.39
CA LYS A 51 25.29 -3.03 13.12
C LYS A 51 24.72 -3.87 11.97
N HIS A 52 24.13 -5.03 12.25
CA HIS A 52 23.46 -5.84 11.23
C HIS A 52 22.17 -5.18 10.71
N CYS A 53 21.43 -4.49 11.59
CA CYS A 53 20.27 -3.69 11.17
C CYS A 53 20.67 -2.50 10.31
N SER A 54 21.80 -1.86 10.61
CA SER A 54 22.35 -0.78 9.77
C SER A 54 22.77 -1.30 8.40
N ALA A 55 23.50 -2.43 8.34
CA ALA A 55 23.89 -3.05 7.08
C ALA A 55 22.69 -3.47 6.21
N LEU A 56 21.62 -3.96 6.82
CA LEU A 56 20.39 -4.27 6.07
C LEU A 56 19.71 -3.01 5.54
N ARG A 57 19.72 -1.91 6.28
CA ARG A 57 19.21 -0.61 5.78
C ARG A 57 20.02 -0.10 4.61
N GLU A 58 21.34 -0.14 4.70
CA GLU A 58 22.24 0.23 3.58
C GLU A 58 21.98 -0.65 2.36
N TYR A 59 21.78 -1.95 2.55
CA TYR A 59 21.43 -2.89 1.49
C TYR A 59 20.12 -2.47 0.80
N PHE A 60 19.07 -2.11 1.55
CA PHE A 60 17.83 -1.61 0.96
C PHE A 60 18.05 -0.30 0.22
N THR A 61 18.77 0.64 0.79
CA THR A 61 19.09 1.90 0.12
C THR A 61 19.85 1.67 -1.19
N GLN A 62 20.78 0.70 -1.23
CA GLN A 62 21.54 0.36 -2.44
C GLN A 62 20.72 -0.45 -3.45
N THR A 63 19.82 -1.33 -3.01
CA THR A 63 18.99 -2.15 -3.89
C THR A 63 17.71 -1.44 -4.36
N GLU A 64 17.20 -0.49 -3.57
CA GLU A 64 16.13 0.42 -3.98
C GLU A 64 16.68 1.63 -4.75
N GLY A 65 17.91 2.06 -4.46
CA GLY A 65 18.65 3.12 -5.18
C GLY A 65 19.28 2.65 -6.49
N GLY A 66 19.21 1.37 -6.82
CA GLY A 66 19.56 0.83 -8.15
C GLY A 66 18.44 0.99 -9.19
N ARG A 67 17.33 1.60 -8.84
CA ARG A 67 16.54 2.42 -9.76
C ARG A 67 17.18 3.78 -9.73
N GLU A 68 17.94 4.05 -10.79
CA GLU A 68 18.50 5.35 -11.12
C GLU A 68 17.54 6.43 -10.64
N GLU A 69 17.93 7.20 -9.61
CA GLU A 69 17.47 8.57 -9.48
C GLU A 69 17.96 9.23 -10.75
N GLU A 70 17.13 9.23 -11.79
CA GLU A 70 17.31 10.15 -12.89
C GLU A 70 17.29 11.54 -12.25
N GLU A 71 18.47 12.12 -12.20
CA GLU A 71 18.70 13.50 -11.76
C GLU A 71 17.66 14.39 -12.44
N GLY A 72 16.83 15.01 -11.60
CA GLY A 72 16.24 16.30 -11.95
C GLY A 72 15.28 16.29 -13.10
N GLU A 73 14.42 15.28 -13.27
CA GLU A 73 13.22 15.50 -14.04
C GLU A 73 12.31 16.41 -13.21
N GLN A 74 12.31 17.69 -13.62
CA GLN A 74 11.29 18.65 -13.21
C GLN A 74 9.98 17.90 -13.14
N VAL A 75 9.25 18.02 -12.04
CA VAL A 75 7.87 17.53 -11.90
C VAL A 75 7.06 18.18 -13.01
N THR A 76 7.20 17.66 -14.20
CA THR A 76 6.28 17.91 -15.31
C THR A 76 4.96 17.35 -14.84
N GLY A 77 4.03 18.25 -14.64
CA GLY A 77 2.80 18.03 -13.93
C GLY A 77 2.24 16.64 -14.18
N MET A 78 1.81 15.97 -13.12
CA MET A 78 1.17 14.66 -13.17
C MET A 78 0.20 14.64 -14.34
N ILE A 79 0.50 13.86 -15.39
CA ILE A 79 -0.43 13.70 -16.51
C ILE A 79 -1.61 12.92 -15.96
N ILE A 80 -2.62 13.67 -15.54
CA ILE A 80 -3.90 13.08 -15.15
C ILE A 80 -4.52 12.56 -16.46
N PRO A 81 -4.72 11.25 -16.62
CA PRO A 81 -5.34 10.74 -17.83
C PRO A 81 -6.72 11.38 -18.00
N PRO A 82 -7.16 11.60 -19.24
CA PRO A 82 -8.53 12.03 -19.45
C PRO A 82 -9.49 11.01 -18.82
N PRO A 83 -10.61 11.46 -18.26
CA PRO A 83 -11.61 10.55 -17.72
C PRO A 83 -12.00 9.53 -18.80
N PRO A 84 -12.28 8.27 -18.43
CA PRO A 84 -12.72 7.26 -19.40
C PRO A 84 -13.93 7.75 -20.18
N THR A 85 -13.97 7.43 -21.46
CA THR A 85 -15.06 7.87 -22.35
C THR A 85 -16.42 7.47 -21.77
N GLN A 86 -17.40 8.36 -21.84
CA GLN A 86 -18.73 8.16 -21.25
C GLN A 86 -19.37 6.81 -21.64
N ASN A 87 -19.13 6.31 -22.86
CA ASN A 87 -19.64 5.01 -23.30
C ASN A 87 -19.07 3.80 -22.55
N GLY A 88 -17.82 3.86 -22.11
CA GLY A 88 -17.20 2.79 -21.31
C GLY A 88 -17.68 2.81 -19.86
N MET A 89 -17.99 3.99 -19.35
CA MET A 89 -18.36 4.23 -17.96
C MET A 89 -19.86 3.99 -17.71
N ALA A 90 -20.73 4.31 -18.68
CA ALA A 90 -22.20 4.31 -18.53
C ALA A 90 -22.77 2.98 -18.01
N ARG A 91 -22.21 1.83 -18.43
CA ARG A 91 -22.63 0.50 -17.99
C ARG A 91 -22.40 0.22 -16.51
N TRP A 92 -21.53 1.02 -15.87
CA TRP A 92 -21.16 0.86 -14.46
C TRP A 92 -21.81 1.91 -13.56
N ILE A 93 -22.47 2.90 -14.15
CA ILE A 93 -23.19 3.93 -13.40
C ILE A 93 -24.56 3.36 -12.99
N VAL A 94 -24.89 3.60 -11.75
CA VAL A 94 -26.23 3.28 -11.18
C VAL A 94 -26.73 4.49 -10.41
N THR A 95 -28.04 4.70 -10.42
CA THR A 95 -28.66 5.75 -9.62
C THR A 95 -29.14 5.19 -8.31
N ILE A 96 -28.62 5.72 -7.20
CA ILE A 96 -29.02 5.35 -5.83
C ILE A 96 -29.49 6.63 -5.13
N HIS A 97 -30.71 6.64 -4.62
CA HIS A 97 -31.33 7.82 -3.98
C HIS A 97 -31.27 9.10 -4.83
N GLY A 98 -31.43 8.95 -6.15
CA GLY A 98 -31.38 10.08 -7.10
C GLY A 98 -29.99 10.61 -7.42
N LYS A 99 -28.91 10.00 -6.91
CA LYS A 99 -27.53 10.33 -7.19
C LYS A 99 -26.89 9.28 -8.09
N GLU A 100 -26.19 9.72 -9.11
CA GLU A 100 -25.36 8.84 -9.93
C GLU A 100 -24.15 8.36 -9.11
N THR A 101 -23.91 7.07 -9.14
CA THR A 101 -22.79 6.42 -8.48
C THR A 101 -22.16 5.40 -9.42
N ILE A 102 -20.89 5.10 -9.20
CA ILE A 102 -20.17 4.11 -10.00
C ILE A 102 -19.90 2.84 -9.19
N ARG A 103 -20.10 1.69 -9.80
CA ARG A 103 -19.76 0.40 -9.16
C ARG A 103 -18.26 0.18 -9.11
N TYR A 104 -17.76 -0.34 -7.99
CA TYR A 104 -16.35 -0.71 -7.81
C TYR A 104 -15.81 -1.61 -8.94
N GLN A 105 -16.60 -2.58 -9.41
CA GLN A 105 -16.20 -3.45 -10.53
C GLN A 105 -15.90 -2.64 -11.80
N GLY A 106 -16.64 -1.55 -12.02
CA GLY A 106 -16.40 -0.64 -13.15
C GLY A 106 -15.07 0.10 -13.00
N LEU A 107 -14.80 0.62 -11.81
CA LEU A 107 -13.51 1.26 -11.50
C LEU A 107 -12.35 0.29 -11.74
N LEU A 108 -12.45 -0.93 -11.25
CA LEU A 108 -11.42 -1.94 -11.40
C LEU A 108 -11.20 -2.35 -12.87
N ALA A 109 -12.29 -2.54 -13.63
CA ALA A 109 -12.19 -2.87 -15.06
C ALA A 109 -11.48 -1.76 -15.85
N MET A 110 -11.88 -0.50 -15.65
CA MET A 110 -11.26 0.65 -16.30
C MET A 110 -9.79 0.84 -15.88
N ALA A 111 -9.45 0.59 -14.62
CA ALA A 111 -8.07 0.65 -14.16
C ALA A 111 -7.19 -0.42 -14.85
N HIS A 112 -7.70 -1.64 -15.03
CA HIS A 112 -7.02 -2.67 -15.79
C HIS A 112 -6.82 -2.30 -17.25
N GLU A 113 -7.84 -1.71 -17.89
CA GLU A 113 -7.74 -1.18 -19.27
C GLU A 113 -6.65 -0.10 -19.38
N GLN A 114 -6.45 0.70 -18.34
CA GLN A 114 -5.39 1.72 -18.26
C GLN A 114 -4.04 1.17 -17.79
N GLY A 115 -3.91 -0.13 -17.58
CA GLY A 115 -2.63 -0.76 -17.27
C GLY A 115 -2.32 -0.84 -15.77
N LEU A 116 -3.33 -1.01 -14.91
CA LEU A 116 -3.14 -1.36 -13.50
C LEU A 116 -2.29 -2.64 -13.37
N VAL A 117 -1.16 -2.57 -12.64
CA VAL A 117 -0.23 -3.71 -12.46
C VAL A 117 -0.08 -4.15 -11.02
N HIS A 118 -0.24 -3.25 -10.07
CA HIS A 118 -0.15 -3.55 -8.65
C HIS A 118 -1.21 -2.79 -7.89
N PHE A 119 -2.06 -3.52 -7.17
CA PHE A 119 -3.22 -2.95 -6.52
C PHE A 119 -3.54 -3.69 -5.23
N GLY A 120 -3.89 -2.96 -4.19
CA GLY A 120 -4.24 -3.58 -2.92
C GLY A 120 -4.67 -2.59 -1.85
N ALA A 121 -5.02 -3.14 -0.69
CA ALA A 121 -5.23 -2.39 0.54
C ALA A 121 -4.85 -3.24 1.74
N ARG A 122 -4.44 -2.61 2.83
CA ARG A 122 -4.15 -3.27 4.10
C ARG A 122 -4.55 -2.41 5.29
N PHE A 123 -4.85 -3.04 6.40
CA PHE A 123 -5.06 -2.34 7.66
C PHE A 123 -3.74 -1.76 8.20
N ILE A 124 -3.84 -0.56 8.77
CA ILE A 124 -2.80 0.08 9.57
C ILE A 124 -3.05 -0.27 11.04
N GLU A 125 -4.29 -0.12 11.48
CA GLU A 125 -4.72 -0.38 12.85
C GLU A 125 -6.15 -0.94 12.84
N VAL A 126 -6.42 -1.86 13.74
CA VAL A 126 -7.76 -2.39 13.97
C VAL A 126 -8.01 -2.52 15.45
N THR A 127 -9.07 -1.88 15.92
CA THR A 127 -9.62 -2.00 17.27
C THR A 127 -11.08 -2.48 17.19
N ASP A 128 -11.76 -2.60 18.30
CA ASP A 128 -13.20 -2.90 18.35
C ASP A 128 -14.10 -1.74 17.87
N LYS A 129 -13.55 -0.53 17.77
CA LYS A 129 -14.28 0.71 17.44
C LYS A 129 -13.80 1.39 16.15
N LEU A 130 -12.59 1.13 15.71
CA LEU A 130 -11.96 1.80 14.58
C LEU A 130 -11.10 0.83 13.77
N ALA A 131 -11.23 0.86 12.46
CA ALA A 131 -10.29 0.24 11.54
C ALA A 131 -9.74 1.33 10.63
N THR A 132 -8.43 1.56 10.68
CA THR A 132 -7.72 2.41 9.73
C THR A 132 -6.98 1.54 8.72
N ALA A 133 -6.95 1.98 7.48
CA ALA A 133 -6.33 1.24 6.40
C ALA A 133 -5.71 2.18 5.37
N TRP A 134 -4.88 1.65 4.50
CA TRP A 134 -4.40 2.33 3.32
C TRP A 134 -4.52 1.44 2.09
N ALA A 135 -4.63 2.07 0.92
CA ALA A 135 -4.73 1.40 -0.36
C ALA A 135 -3.72 1.98 -1.35
N TRP A 136 -3.38 1.22 -2.39
CA TRP A 136 -2.48 1.64 -3.44
C TRP A 136 -2.91 1.11 -4.80
N ALA A 137 -2.59 1.89 -5.84
CA ALA A 137 -2.76 1.51 -7.24
C ALA A 137 -1.54 1.97 -8.04
N HIS A 138 -0.83 1.04 -8.69
CA HIS A 138 0.33 1.31 -9.52
C HIS A 138 0.04 0.88 -10.95
N PHE A 139 0.44 1.71 -11.91
CA PHE A 139 0.20 1.53 -13.34
C PHE A 139 1.50 1.28 -14.10
N LYS A 140 1.38 0.66 -15.28
CA LYS A 140 2.52 0.37 -16.17
C LYS A 140 3.30 1.60 -16.60
N ASP A 141 2.64 2.75 -16.67
CA ASP A 141 3.23 4.04 -17.04
C ASP A 141 3.97 4.73 -15.89
N GLY A 142 4.10 4.08 -14.75
CA GLY A 142 4.81 4.58 -13.57
C GLY A 142 3.94 5.36 -12.59
N ARG A 143 2.70 5.73 -12.94
CA ARG A 143 1.79 6.40 -12.00
C ARG A 143 1.52 5.54 -10.77
N LYS A 144 1.54 6.18 -9.60
CA LYS A 144 1.27 5.54 -8.31
C LYS A 144 0.32 6.40 -7.51
N PHE A 145 -0.74 5.80 -7.02
CA PHE A 145 -1.74 6.44 -6.19
C PHE A 145 -1.85 5.74 -4.85
N TYR A 146 -2.06 6.51 -3.80
CA TYR A 146 -2.19 6.02 -2.43
C TYR A 146 -3.34 6.76 -1.75
N GLU A 147 -4.09 6.05 -0.93
CA GLU A 147 -5.21 6.60 -0.18
C GLU A 147 -5.25 5.98 1.21
N ALA A 148 -5.60 6.77 2.22
CA ALA A 148 -5.79 6.31 3.59
C ALA A 148 -7.22 6.64 4.05
N GLY A 149 -7.75 5.83 4.95
CA GLY A 149 -9.09 6.06 5.50
C GLY A 149 -9.44 5.07 6.59
N ASP A 150 -10.65 5.22 7.06
CA ASP A 150 -11.15 4.49 8.22
C ASP A 150 -12.57 3.96 8.01
N ALA A 151 -12.96 3.07 8.90
CA ALA A 151 -14.35 2.72 9.15
C ALA A 151 -14.58 2.49 10.65
N THR A 152 -15.80 2.74 11.08
CA THR A 152 -16.30 2.45 12.42
C THR A 152 -17.60 1.66 12.31
N PRO A 153 -18.04 0.98 13.38
CA PRO A 153 -19.36 0.32 13.36
C PRO A 153 -20.55 1.28 13.10
N ASP A 154 -20.34 2.59 13.33
CA ASP A 154 -21.38 3.61 13.24
C ASP A 154 -21.40 4.36 11.91
N ASN A 155 -20.29 4.31 11.13
CA ASN A 155 -20.21 4.95 9.82
C ASN A 155 -20.40 3.98 8.64
N VAL A 156 -21.01 2.82 8.89
CA VAL A 156 -21.35 1.84 7.87
C VAL A 156 -22.84 1.53 7.91
N GLN A 157 -23.40 1.21 6.73
CA GLN A 157 -24.81 0.85 6.59
C GLN A 157 -25.22 -0.30 7.53
N PRO A 158 -26.45 -0.27 8.08
CA PRO A 158 -26.93 -1.32 9.01
C PRO A 158 -26.76 -2.74 8.51
N GLY A 159 -26.98 -2.96 7.21
CA GLY A 159 -26.86 -4.29 6.58
C GLY A 159 -25.44 -4.85 6.56
N VAL A 160 -24.41 -4.01 6.70
CA VAL A 160 -23.00 -4.41 6.68
C VAL A 160 -22.26 -4.18 8.00
N LYS A 161 -22.98 -3.80 9.07
CA LYS A 161 -22.37 -3.60 10.41
C LYS A 161 -21.48 -4.75 10.86
N LYS A 162 -21.85 -5.99 10.60
CA LYS A 162 -21.02 -7.17 10.95
C LYS A 162 -19.73 -7.28 10.15
N ALA A 163 -19.61 -6.52 9.08
CA ALA A 163 -18.47 -6.52 8.18
C ALA A 163 -17.78 -5.15 8.09
N TRP A 164 -18.03 -4.25 9.05
CA TRP A 164 -17.60 -2.87 9.04
C TRP A 164 -16.09 -2.70 8.81
N MET A 165 -15.26 -3.58 9.38
CA MET A 165 -13.81 -3.56 9.15
C MET A 165 -13.48 -3.73 7.66
N ARG A 166 -14.18 -4.65 6.95
CA ARG A 166 -13.95 -4.85 5.51
C ARG A 166 -14.37 -3.64 4.68
N MET A 167 -15.33 -2.85 5.18
CA MET A 167 -15.76 -1.63 4.50
C MET A 167 -14.65 -0.60 4.40
N ALA A 168 -13.76 -0.48 5.40
CA ALA A 168 -12.58 0.37 5.31
C ALA A 168 -11.75 0.02 4.06
N LEU A 169 -11.42 -1.25 3.87
CA LEU A 169 -10.64 -1.69 2.70
C LEU A 169 -11.40 -1.51 1.38
N THR A 170 -12.70 -1.76 1.36
CA THR A 170 -13.51 -1.66 0.14
C THR A 170 -13.65 -0.22 -0.31
N ARG A 171 -13.98 0.69 0.61
CA ARG A 171 -14.08 2.14 0.35
C ARG A 171 -12.77 2.70 -0.16
N LEU A 172 -11.65 2.36 0.49
CA LEU A 172 -10.34 2.83 0.07
C LEU A 172 -9.92 2.33 -1.31
N LYS A 173 -10.21 1.06 -1.62
CA LYS A 173 -9.98 0.52 -2.96
C LYS A 173 -10.76 1.27 -4.02
N ALA A 174 -11.99 1.65 -3.75
CA ALA A 174 -12.78 2.45 -4.66
C ALA A 174 -12.22 3.87 -4.82
N ARG A 175 -11.86 4.55 -3.72
CA ARG A 175 -11.29 5.90 -3.74
C ARG A 175 -9.99 5.97 -4.54
N VAL A 176 -9.00 5.12 -4.21
CA VAL A 176 -7.71 5.16 -4.90
C VAL A 176 -7.84 4.89 -6.41
N LEU A 177 -8.83 4.06 -6.82
CA LEU A 177 -9.11 3.86 -8.24
C LEU A 177 -9.81 5.06 -8.88
N ARG A 178 -10.75 5.71 -8.17
CA ARG A 178 -11.39 6.92 -8.66
C ARG A 178 -10.37 8.03 -8.93
N ASP A 179 -9.48 8.26 -7.97
CA ASP A 179 -8.42 9.26 -8.10
C ASP A 179 -7.49 8.91 -9.27
N ALA A 180 -7.08 7.65 -9.35
CA ALA A 180 -6.22 7.18 -10.44
C ALA A 180 -6.85 7.30 -11.83
N LEU A 181 -8.17 7.22 -11.92
CA LEU A 181 -8.95 7.29 -13.15
C LEU A 181 -9.53 8.69 -13.43
N ASN A 182 -9.30 9.64 -12.53
CA ASN A 182 -9.89 10.98 -12.59
C ASN A 182 -11.44 10.95 -12.70
N ILE A 183 -12.10 10.16 -11.84
CA ILE A 183 -13.55 10.01 -11.81
C ILE A 183 -14.12 10.76 -10.61
N GLY A 184 -14.92 11.80 -10.86
CA GLY A 184 -15.54 12.63 -9.82
C GLY A 184 -16.81 12.04 -9.20
N ILE A 185 -17.41 10.99 -9.81
CA ILE A 185 -18.61 10.33 -9.28
C ILE A 185 -18.21 9.42 -8.14
N VAL A 186 -18.93 9.47 -7.00
CA VAL A 186 -18.68 8.58 -5.86
C VAL A 186 -19.01 7.13 -6.20
N SER A 187 -18.28 6.18 -5.60
CA SER A 187 -18.61 4.77 -5.77
C SER A 187 -19.78 4.35 -4.86
N THR A 188 -20.46 3.28 -5.25
CA THR A 188 -21.56 2.72 -4.46
C THR A 188 -21.12 2.31 -3.05
N GLU A 189 -19.84 1.95 -2.88
CA GLU A 189 -19.24 1.52 -1.63
C GLU A 189 -18.92 2.68 -0.68
N GLU A 190 -18.91 3.91 -1.20
CA GLU A 190 -18.62 5.12 -0.41
C GLU A 190 -19.88 5.83 0.07
N LEU A 191 -21.05 5.40 -0.39
CA LEU A 191 -22.31 6.00 0.07
C LEU A 191 -22.50 5.70 1.56
N GLU A 192 -22.73 6.76 2.29
CA GLU A 192 -23.27 6.75 3.65
C GLU A 192 -24.78 6.97 3.54
N ASP A 193 -25.56 6.28 4.36
CA ASP A 193 -27.03 6.48 4.44
C ASP A 193 -27.37 7.78 5.15
#